data_eb1954f2eb559ae04df506628c35c93a
#
_entry.id   eb1954f2eb559ae04df506628c35c93a
#
_cell.length_a   1.000
_cell.length_b   1.000
_cell.length_c   1.000
_cell.angle_alpha   90.00
_cell.angle_beta   90.00
_cell.angle_gamma   90.00
#
_symmetry.space_group_name_H-M   'P 1'
#
loop_
_entity.id
_entity.type
_entity.pdbx_description
1 polymer ?
#
loop_
_entity_poly.entity_id
_entity_poly.type
_entity_poly.pdbx_seq_one_letter_code
_entity_poly.pdbx_strand_id
1 'polypeptide(L)'
;MSNSPAEPLRTIAEPLVIPEWLANRLRKPDPDAPDPLILDIRSVVDGGGRQAYESAHIPGAIYTDYANDGWRVTKGMASGLLPEPAALVALFSRIGLTPRRHAIIVSAGTTVGDFSAAARVYWTLKIAGHDSTSILSGGMVAWGRDATRPLEAGPPPVNPPSPPYPVKLAPALRADVGAVERAIADRTAVLLDSRATTFFQGSAKSPQALRPGRLPGAVQLDHVAAFDSTAMALKPKHELEQLFAAVSSTPVINYCNTGHQAATNWFVLSEVLGRPGISLYDGSMSEWTQEPDRPVAVGPSEPAPRS
;
A
#
# COMPACT_ATOMS: atom_id res chain seq x y z
N MET A 1 11.71 -41.30 -15.52
CA MET A 1 10.46 -40.60 -15.20
C MET A 1 10.70 -39.92 -13.85
N SER A 2 11.07 -38.64 -13.89
CA SER A 2 11.40 -37.87 -12.67
C SER A 2 10.09 -37.31 -12.12
N ASN A 3 9.63 -37.83 -10.98
CA ASN A 3 8.55 -37.21 -10.22
C ASN A 3 9.12 -35.99 -9.50
N SER A 4 8.93 -34.80 -10.05
CA SER A 4 9.06 -33.57 -9.29
C SER A 4 7.98 -33.58 -8.21
N PRO A 5 8.32 -33.34 -6.93
CA PRO A 5 7.31 -33.17 -5.90
C PRO A 5 6.47 -31.95 -6.25
N ALA A 6 5.13 -32.13 -6.22
CA ALA A 6 4.18 -31.04 -6.39
C ALA A 6 4.50 -29.95 -5.35
N GLU A 7 4.72 -28.71 -5.81
CA GLU A 7 4.81 -27.56 -4.90
C GLU A 7 3.54 -27.53 -4.02
N PRO A 8 3.70 -27.44 -2.68
CA PRO A 8 2.53 -27.31 -1.81
C PRO A 8 1.76 -26.06 -2.21
N LEU A 9 0.42 -26.22 -2.34
CA LEU A 9 -0.51 -25.13 -2.60
C LEU A 9 -0.19 -23.97 -1.63
N ARG A 10 0.28 -22.84 -2.16
CA ARG A 10 0.51 -21.63 -1.39
C ARG A 10 -0.83 -21.18 -0.82
N THR A 11 -1.00 -21.29 0.48
CA THR A 11 -2.13 -20.67 1.18
C THR A 11 -1.93 -19.16 1.03
N ILE A 12 -2.78 -18.49 0.27
CA ILE A 12 -2.77 -17.02 0.17
C ILE A 12 -3.10 -16.48 1.55
N ALA A 13 -2.21 -15.66 2.11
CA ALA A 13 -2.44 -15.03 3.40
C ALA A 13 -3.61 -14.05 3.29
N GLU A 14 -4.46 -13.96 4.34
CA GLU A 14 -5.49 -12.92 4.42
C GLU A 14 -4.82 -11.56 4.36
N PRO A 15 -5.31 -10.60 3.55
CA PRO A 15 -4.68 -9.29 3.37
C PRO A 15 -4.66 -8.44 4.64
N LEU A 16 -5.62 -8.68 5.56
CA LEU A 16 -5.70 -8.05 6.88
C LEU A 16 -5.67 -9.12 7.96
N VAL A 17 -4.84 -8.89 8.99
CA VAL A 17 -4.81 -9.72 10.19
C VAL A 17 -5.11 -8.87 11.42
N ILE A 18 -5.83 -9.45 12.38
CA ILE A 18 -6.15 -8.78 13.65
C ILE A 18 -5.02 -9.02 14.68
N PRO A 19 -4.87 -8.14 15.69
CA PRO A 19 -3.86 -8.31 16.74
C PRO A 19 -3.92 -9.66 17.47
N GLU A 20 -5.11 -10.20 17.71
CA GLU A 20 -5.31 -11.51 18.36
C GLU A 20 -4.70 -12.64 17.54
N TRP A 21 -4.89 -12.61 16.21
CA TRP A 21 -4.30 -13.62 15.32
C TRP A 21 -2.77 -13.59 15.39
N LEU A 22 -2.17 -12.40 15.30
CA LEU A 22 -0.71 -12.25 15.37
C LEU A 22 -0.18 -12.67 16.73
N ALA A 23 -0.82 -12.26 17.83
CA ALA A 23 -0.43 -12.66 19.18
C ALA A 23 -0.49 -14.19 19.37
N ASN A 24 -1.50 -14.86 18.80
CA ASN A 24 -1.60 -16.31 18.83
C ASN A 24 -0.47 -16.96 18.00
N ARG A 25 -0.15 -16.40 16.83
CA ARG A 25 0.92 -16.92 15.95
C ARG A 25 2.30 -16.79 16.60
N LEU A 26 2.55 -15.73 17.35
CA LEU A 26 3.80 -15.54 18.09
C LEU A 26 3.93 -16.47 19.31
N ARG A 27 2.81 -16.74 19.99
CA ARG A 27 2.81 -17.65 21.14
C ARG A 27 2.93 -19.12 20.75
N LYS A 28 2.40 -19.47 19.58
CA LYS A 28 2.39 -20.85 19.06
C LYS A 28 2.98 -20.87 17.65
N PRO A 29 4.32 -20.91 17.53
CA PRO A 29 4.97 -21.05 16.23
C PRO A 29 4.46 -22.29 15.49
N ASP A 30 4.28 -22.15 14.19
CA ASP A 30 3.92 -23.27 13.32
C ASP A 30 5.22 -23.98 12.92
N PRO A 31 5.40 -25.26 13.26
CA PRO A 31 6.62 -25.99 12.96
C PRO A 31 6.85 -26.17 11.45
N ASP A 32 5.78 -26.11 10.65
CA ASP A 32 5.81 -26.32 9.20
C ASP A 32 5.99 -25.01 8.41
N ALA A 33 5.92 -23.84 9.08
CA ALA A 33 6.06 -22.54 8.46
C ALA A 33 7.12 -21.67 9.20
N PRO A 34 7.95 -20.91 8.48
CA PRO A 34 8.89 -19.97 9.12
C PRO A 34 8.13 -18.92 9.92
N ASP A 35 8.78 -18.37 10.95
CA ASP A 35 8.23 -17.26 11.71
C ASP A 35 7.90 -16.06 10.82
N PRO A 36 6.81 -15.35 11.10
CA PRO A 36 6.44 -14.19 10.32
C PRO A 36 7.54 -13.12 10.36
N LEU A 37 7.68 -12.37 9.28
CA LEU A 37 8.50 -11.16 9.24
C LEU A 37 7.61 -9.98 9.61
N ILE A 38 7.74 -9.49 10.83
CA ILE A 38 7.01 -8.32 11.30
C ILE A 38 7.78 -7.08 10.89
N LEU A 39 7.19 -6.24 10.03
CA LEU A 39 7.76 -5.01 9.52
C LEU A 39 7.11 -3.81 10.20
N ASP A 40 7.79 -3.20 11.15
CA ASP A 40 7.38 -1.94 11.74
C ASP A 40 7.81 -0.80 10.82
N ILE A 41 6.82 -0.19 10.16
CA ILE A 41 7.05 0.81 9.11
C ILE A 41 6.84 2.24 9.60
N ARG A 42 6.71 2.48 10.91
CA ARG A 42 6.51 3.81 11.47
C ARG A 42 7.57 4.80 10.99
N SER A 43 7.15 6.00 10.69
CA SER A 43 8.01 7.10 10.25
C SER A 43 7.79 8.34 11.11
N VAL A 44 8.64 9.34 10.99
CA VAL A 44 8.48 10.62 11.69
C VAL A 44 7.21 11.37 11.26
N VAL A 45 6.68 11.04 10.08
CA VAL A 45 5.47 11.68 9.50
C VAL A 45 4.20 11.20 10.19
N ASP A 46 4.18 9.95 10.68
CA ASP A 46 3.02 9.26 11.25
C ASP A 46 3.14 8.98 12.76
N GLY A 47 3.98 9.71 13.45
CA GLY A 47 3.94 9.72 14.91
C GLY A 47 5.07 8.97 15.61
N GLY A 48 6.31 9.12 15.14
CA GLY A 48 7.43 8.83 16.02
C GLY A 48 8.62 8.10 15.43
N GLY A 49 8.50 7.49 14.27
CA GLY A 49 9.62 6.86 13.58
C GLY A 49 10.41 5.88 14.45
N ARG A 50 11.72 5.87 14.26
CA ARG A 50 12.65 4.98 14.97
C ARG A 50 12.58 5.13 16.48
N GLN A 51 12.40 6.34 17.00
CA GLN A 51 12.32 6.55 18.45
C GLN A 51 11.09 5.87 19.05
N ALA A 52 9.93 5.94 18.37
CA ALA A 52 8.74 5.24 18.83
C ALA A 52 8.91 3.71 18.74
N TYR A 53 9.58 3.20 17.72
CA TYR A 53 9.94 1.78 17.63
C TYR A 53 10.83 1.37 18.82
N GLU A 54 11.92 2.08 19.06
CA GLU A 54 12.87 1.76 20.14
C GLU A 54 12.24 1.86 21.54
N SER A 55 11.20 2.70 21.68
CA SER A 55 10.45 2.79 22.94
C SER A 55 9.52 1.60 23.17
N ALA A 56 8.83 1.14 22.13
CA ALA A 56 7.96 -0.03 22.16
C ALA A 56 7.64 -0.56 20.77
N HIS A 57 7.82 -1.86 20.55
CA HIS A 57 7.45 -2.56 19.32
C HIS A 57 6.98 -3.98 19.60
N ILE A 58 6.39 -4.63 18.61
CA ILE A 58 6.00 -6.04 18.68
C ILE A 58 7.26 -6.91 18.73
N PRO A 59 7.35 -7.92 19.59
CA PRO A 59 8.53 -8.78 19.72
C PRO A 59 9.03 -9.33 18.37
N GLY A 60 10.34 -9.16 18.14
CA GLY A 60 11.00 -9.61 16.92
C GLY A 60 10.68 -8.77 15.66
N ALA A 61 10.00 -7.64 15.80
CA ALA A 61 9.73 -6.76 14.66
C ALA A 61 11.02 -6.12 14.14
N ILE A 62 11.12 -6.03 12.83
CA ILE A 62 12.19 -5.32 12.11
C ILE A 62 11.72 -3.90 11.83
N TYR A 63 12.50 -2.91 12.21
CA TYR A 63 12.23 -1.53 11.85
C TYR A 63 12.64 -1.23 10.40
N THR A 64 11.75 -0.59 9.67
CA THR A 64 12.04 -0.03 8.34
C THR A 64 11.23 1.23 8.13
N ASP A 65 11.91 2.37 7.99
CA ASP A 65 11.26 3.68 7.83
C ASP A 65 10.58 3.78 6.46
N TYR A 66 9.25 3.85 6.45
CA TYR A 66 8.48 4.01 5.20
C TYR A 66 8.91 5.21 4.37
N ALA A 67 9.27 6.31 5.01
CA ALA A 67 9.62 7.55 4.32
C ALA A 67 11.05 7.53 3.76
N ASN A 68 12.00 6.86 4.46
CA ASN A 68 13.44 7.04 4.21
C ASN A 68 14.18 5.78 3.76
N ASP A 69 13.63 4.58 3.97
CA ASP A 69 14.37 3.33 3.72
C ASP A 69 14.26 2.78 2.29
N GLY A 70 13.71 3.55 1.36
CA GLY A 70 13.69 3.17 -0.05
C GLY A 70 12.46 2.40 -0.49
N TRP A 71 11.36 2.48 0.24
CA TRP A 71 10.06 1.94 -0.19
C TRP A 71 9.47 2.71 -1.39
N ARG A 72 9.92 3.94 -1.58
CA ARG A 72 9.55 4.83 -2.67
C ARG A 72 10.76 5.64 -3.10
N VAL A 73 10.79 6.05 -4.37
CA VAL A 73 11.86 6.90 -4.90
C VAL A 73 11.30 8.15 -5.56
N THR A 74 12.18 9.13 -5.72
CA THR A 74 11.93 10.33 -6.51
C THR A 74 12.82 10.30 -7.74
N LYS A 75 12.26 10.52 -8.94
CA LYS A 75 13.00 10.66 -10.20
C LYS A 75 12.70 12.05 -10.77
N GLY A 76 13.72 12.89 -10.86
CA GLY A 76 13.51 14.31 -11.16
C GLY A 76 12.62 14.96 -10.09
N MET A 77 11.48 15.50 -10.47
CA MET A 77 10.48 16.07 -9.55
C MET A 77 9.32 15.11 -9.24
N ALA A 78 9.21 14.00 -9.96
CA ALA A 78 8.19 12.99 -9.72
C ALA A 78 8.53 12.17 -8.47
N SER A 79 7.71 12.22 -7.46
CA SER A 79 7.89 11.52 -6.18
C SER A 79 6.90 10.38 -5.99
N GLY A 80 7.27 9.41 -5.18
CA GLY A 80 6.41 8.28 -4.84
C GLY A 80 6.51 7.09 -5.79
N LEU A 81 7.46 7.09 -6.70
CA LEU A 81 7.64 6.03 -7.70
C LEU A 81 8.15 4.72 -7.08
N LEU A 82 7.81 3.61 -7.74
CA LEU A 82 8.37 2.29 -7.43
C LEU A 82 9.88 2.30 -7.64
N PRO A 83 10.66 1.80 -6.67
CA PRO A 83 12.09 1.60 -6.84
C PRO A 83 12.41 0.59 -7.96
N GLU A 84 13.58 0.73 -8.55
CA GLU A 84 14.08 -0.24 -9.53
C GLU A 84 14.30 -1.63 -8.89
N PRO A 85 14.21 -2.73 -9.66
CA PRO A 85 14.34 -4.08 -9.12
C PRO A 85 15.57 -4.31 -8.27
N ALA A 86 16.73 -3.76 -8.64
CA ALA A 86 17.95 -3.89 -7.86
C ALA A 86 17.86 -3.23 -6.47
N ALA A 87 17.18 -2.07 -6.38
CA ALA A 87 16.94 -1.38 -5.11
C ALA A 87 15.96 -2.17 -4.23
N LEU A 88 14.93 -2.78 -4.83
CA LEU A 88 14.00 -3.68 -4.12
C LEU A 88 14.73 -4.92 -3.58
N VAL A 89 15.62 -5.53 -4.35
CA VAL A 89 16.45 -6.65 -3.88
C VAL A 89 17.29 -6.22 -2.66
N ALA A 90 17.93 -5.06 -2.71
CA ALA A 90 18.75 -4.55 -1.60
C ALA A 90 17.88 -4.26 -0.35
N LEU A 91 16.70 -3.62 -0.54
CA LEU A 91 15.74 -3.37 0.54
C LEU A 91 15.29 -4.67 1.20
N PHE A 92 14.86 -5.64 0.41
CA PHE A 92 14.29 -6.91 0.91
C PHE A 92 15.34 -7.77 1.59
N SER A 93 16.58 -7.77 1.09
CA SER A 93 17.71 -8.44 1.76
C SER A 93 18.01 -7.79 3.12
N ARG A 94 17.99 -6.46 3.21
CA ARG A 94 18.23 -5.71 4.46
C ARG A 94 17.17 -6.02 5.53
N ILE A 95 15.90 -6.11 5.16
CA ILE A 95 14.82 -6.44 6.11
C ILE A 95 14.68 -7.95 6.37
N GLY A 96 15.50 -8.80 5.76
CA GLY A 96 15.46 -10.24 5.96
C GLY A 96 14.25 -10.94 5.32
N LEU A 97 13.68 -10.35 4.25
CA LEU A 97 12.58 -10.95 3.53
C LEU A 97 13.04 -12.16 2.72
N THR A 98 12.32 -13.25 2.84
CA THR A 98 12.50 -14.46 1.99
C THR A 98 11.18 -14.88 1.38
N PRO A 99 11.18 -15.63 0.26
CA PRO A 99 9.92 -16.05 -0.40
C PRO A 99 8.97 -16.88 0.47
N ARG A 100 9.49 -17.51 1.53
CA ARG A 100 8.69 -18.37 2.42
C ARG A 100 8.13 -17.65 3.65
N ARG A 101 8.65 -16.46 4.00
CA ARG A 101 8.19 -15.73 5.19
C ARG A 101 6.90 -14.97 4.92
N HIS A 102 5.96 -15.02 5.84
CA HIS A 102 4.77 -14.18 5.83
C HIS A 102 5.15 -12.79 6.34
N ALA A 103 5.06 -11.77 5.50
CA ALA A 103 5.33 -10.37 5.88
C ALA A 103 4.09 -9.75 6.54
N ILE A 104 4.22 -9.29 7.79
CA ILE A 104 3.16 -8.59 8.52
C ILE A 104 3.57 -7.12 8.64
N ILE A 105 2.84 -6.24 7.98
CA ILE A 105 3.11 -4.80 7.96
C ILE A 105 2.41 -4.14 9.14
N VAL A 106 3.17 -3.42 9.96
CA VAL A 106 2.69 -2.74 11.17
C VAL A 106 2.95 -1.25 11.03
N SER A 107 1.87 -0.46 10.90
CA SER A 107 1.89 0.99 10.94
C SER A 107 1.64 1.53 12.35
N ALA A 108 1.68 2.85 12.54
CA ALA A 108 1.38 3.47 13.83
C ALA A 108 -0.07 3.20 14.29
N GLY A 109 -1.03 3.26 13.37
CA GLY A 109 -2.46 3.08 13.68
C GLY A 109 -3.09 4.34 14.28
N THR A 110 -2.58 5.52 13.96
CA THR A 110 -3.04 6.81 14.48
C THR A 110 -3.86 7.61 13.49
N THR A 111 -3.66 7.38 12.20
CA THR A 111 -4.34 8.10 11.11
C THR A 111 -4.63 7.19 9.90
N VAL A 112 -5.50 7.64 9.02
CA VAL A 112 -5.68 6.98 7.72
C VAL A 112 -4.41 7.04 6.86
N GLY A 113 -3.56 8.05 7.06
CA GLY A 113 -2.26 8.16 6.39
C GLY A 113 -1.33 7.01 6.73
N ASP A 114 -1.33 6.55 7.97
CA ASP A 114 -0.53 5.39 8.41
C ASP A 114 -0.99 4.12 7.71
N PHE A 115 -2.32 3.95 7.56
CA PHE A 115 -2.86 2.84 6.81
C PHE A 115 -2.48 2.93 5.32
N SER A 116 -2.48 4.14 4.75
CA SER A 116 -2.03 4.35 3.37
C SER A 116 -0.56 3.99 3.18
N ALA A 117 0.29 4.25 4.19
CA ALA A 117 1.69 3.79 4.18
C ALA A 117 1.78 2.26 4.17
N ALA A 118 1.00 1.58 5.03
CA ALA A 118 0.94 0.12 5.07
C ALA A 118 0.43 -0.47 3.75
N ALA A 119 -0.63 0.07 3.18
CA ALA A 119 -1.16 -0.34 1.89
C ALA A 119 -0.14 -0.14 0.75
N ARG A 120 0.66 0.93 0.80
CA ARG A 120 1.72 1.18 -0.19
C ARG A 120 2.89 0.20 -0.05
N VAL A 121 3.30 -0.14 1.17
CA VAL A 121 4.31 -1.19 1.41
C VAL A 121 3.78 -2.54 0.93
N TYR A 122 2.52 -2.86 1.24
CA TYR A 122 1.86 -4.07 0.77
C TYR A 122 1.90 -4.17 -0.76
N TRP A 123 1.49 -3.11 -1.46
CA TRP A 123 1.55 -3.04 -2.92
C TRP A 123 2.98 -3.23 -3.45
N THR A 124 3.98 -2.64 -2.78
CA THR A 124 5.39 -2.77 -3.18
C THR A 124 5.89 -4.21 -3.05
N LEU A 125 5.50 -4.92 -1.99
CA LEU A 125 5.80 -6.34 -1.81
C LEU A 125 5.08 -7.18 -2.88
N LYS A 126 3.79 -6.93 -3.08
CA LYS A 126 2.96 -7.67 -4.04
C LYS A 126 3.45 -7.53 -5.48
N ILE A 127 3.76 -6.31 -5.93
CA ILE A 127 4.27 -6.08 -7.28
C ILE A 127 5.64 -6.71 -7.50
N ALA A 128 6.45 -6.84 -6.44
CA ALA A 128 7.74 -7.51 -6.47
C ALA A 128 7.66 -9.05 -6.46
N GLY A 129 6.43 -9.60 -6.41
CA GLY A 129 6.17 -11.03 -6.43
C GLY A 129 6.16 -11.69 -5.06
N HIS A 130 5.90 -10.92 -3.99
CA HIS A 130 5.73 -11.45 -2.64
C HIS A 130 4.25 -11.47 -2.24
N ASP A 131 3.61 -12.64 -2.37
CA ASP A 131 2.17 -12.78 -2.15
C ASP A 131 1.79 -13.02 -0.68
N SER A 132 2.71 -13.55 0.14
CA SER A 132 2.45 -13.86 1.55
C SER A 132 2.62 -12.59 2.41
N THR A 133 1.67 -11.66 2.29
CA THR A 133 1.71 -10.36 2.94
C THR A 133 0.38 -10.03 3.59
N SER A 134 0.42 -9.45 4.79
CA SER A 134 -0.76 -8.91 5.49
C SER A 134 -0.45 -7.56 6.14
N ILE A 135 -1.50 -6.77 6.35
CA ILE A 135 -1.44 -5.56 7.18
C ILE A 135 -2.05 -5.87 8.55
N LEU A 136 -1.39 -5.48 9.63
CA LEU A 136 -1.96 -5.53 10.98
C LEU A 136 -3.04 -4.45 11.11
N SER A 137 -4.31 -4.88 11.26
CA SER A 137 -5.45 -3.98 11.41
C SER A 137 -5.30 -3.10 12.65
N GLY A 138 -5.36 -1.78 12.45
CA GLY A 138 -5.20 -0.78 13.51
C GLY A 138 -3.77 -0.61 14.03
N GLY A 139 -2.78 -1.26 13.43
CA GLY A 139 -1.36 -1.06 13.70
C GLY A 139 -0.94 -1.21 15.17
N MET A 140 0.09 -0.45 15.57
CA MET A 140 0.61 -0.47 16.93
C MET A 140 -0.42 -0.02 17.99
N VAL A 141 -1.28 0.94 17.65
CA VAL A 141 -2.35 1.37 18.58
C VAL A 141 -3.29 0.21 18.91
N ALA A 142 -3.72 -0.57 17.92
CA ALA A 142 -4.58 -1.73 18.15
C ALA A 142 -3.85 -2.85 18.89
N TRP A 143 -2.56 -3.06 18.62
CA TRP A 143 -1.75 -4.01 19.38
C TRP A 143 -1.69 -3.66 20.87
N GLY A 144 -1.42 -2.40 21.20
CA GLY A 144 -1.26 -1.91 22.57
C GLY A 144 -2.56 -1.79 23.38
N ARG A 145 -3.75 -1.93 22.75
CA ARG A 145 -5.06 -1.91 23.49
C ARG A 145 -5.22 -3.04 24.49
N ASP A 146 -4.53 -4.13 24.30
CA ASP A 146 -4.54 -5.27 25.22
C ASP A 146 -3.17 -5.38 25.90
N ALA A 147 -3.13 -5.01 27.18
CA ALA A 147 -1.91 -5.00 27.99
C ALA A 147 -1.27 -6.40 28.18
N THR A 148 -1.98 -7.47 27.84
CA THR A 148 -1.43 -8.84 27.90
C THR A 148 -0.58 -9.18 26.66
N ARG A 149 -0.62 -8.36 25.61
CA ARG A 149 0.23 -8.54 24.43
C ARG A 149 1.64 -8.04 24.72
N PRO A 150 2.66 -8.84 24.42
CA PRO A 150 4.03 -8.46 24.76
C PRO A 150 4.51 -7.29 23.89
N LEU A 151 5.37 -6.48 24.49
CA LEU A 151 6.14 -5.44 23.81
C LEU A 151 7.61 -5.61 24.13
N GLU A 152 8.45 -5.29 23.16
CA GLU A 152 9.90 -5.14 23.33
C GLU A 152 10.30 -3.67 23.20
N ALA A 153 11.43 -3.32 23.79
CA ALA A 153 12.06 -2.01 23.64
C ALA A 153 13.54 -2.19 23.27
N GLY A 154 14.12 -1.19 22.64
CA GLY A 154 15.51 -1.21 22.23
C GLY A 154 15.70 -1.10 20.71
N PRO A 155 16.96 -1.11 20.25
CA PRO A 155 17.26 -0.98 18.83
C PRO A 155 16.76 -2.21 18.04
N PRO A 156 16.48 -2.03 16.74
CA PRO A 156 16.10 -3.16 15.89
C PRO A 156 17.20 -4.23 15.87
N PRO A 157 16.82 -5.51 15.81
CA PRO A 157 17.80 -6.59 15.71
C PRO A 157 18.64 -6.44 14.44
N VAL A 158 19.90 -6.78 14.53
CA VAL A 158 20.77 -6.86 13.37
C VAL A 158 20.41 -8.13 12.61
N ASN A 159 19.74 -7.99 11.48
CA ASN A 159 19.44 -9.13 10.63
C ASN A 159 20.74 -9.66 10.00
N PRO A 160 21.00 -10.96 10.06
CA PRO A 160 22.02 -11.53 9.20
C PRO A 160 21.65 -11.27 7.73
N PRO A 161 22.64 -11.03 6.84
CA PRO A 161 22.37 -10.87 5.42
C PRO A 161 21.58 -12.08 4.91
N SER A 162 20.38 -11.83 4.38
CA SER A 162 19.61 -12.86 3.69
C SER A 162 20.05 -12.96 2.22
N PRO A 163 19.91 -14.14 1.60
CA PRO A 163 20.12 -14.26 0.16
C PRO A 163 19.32 -13.20 -0.62
N PRO A 164 19.82 -12.73 -1.78
CA PRO A 164 19.09 -11.79 -2.61
C PRO A 164 17.66 -12.30 -2.88
N TYR A 165 16.66 -11.45 -2.61
CA TYR A 165 15.27 -11.79 -2.87
C TYR A 165 15.05 -11.89 -4.39
N PRO A 166 14.41 -12.96 -4.92
CA PRO A 166 14.14 -13.12 -6.34
C PRO A 166 12.99 -12.24 -6.80
N VAL A 167 13.22 -10.92 -6.94
CA VAL A 167 12.21 -9.95 -7.39
C VAL A 167 11.71 -10.34 -8.78
N LYS A 168 10.40 -10.51 -8.89
CA LYS A 168 9.71 -10.76 -10.15
C LYS A 168 8.51 -9.81 -10.24
N LEU A 169 8.67 -8.73 -11.00
CA LEU A 169 7.63 -7.73 -11.11
C LEU A 169 6.35 -8.28 -11.74
N ALA A 170 5.20 -7.90 -11.17
CA ALA A 170 3.86 -8.14 -11.68
C ALA A 170 3.33 -6.86 -12.33
N PRO A 171 3.61 -6.59 -13.62
CA PRO A 171 3.34 -5.31 -14.26
C PRO A 171 1.84 -4.94 -14.31
N ALA A 172 0.96 -5.94 -14.25
CA ALA A 172 -0.49 -5.70 -14.21
C ALA A 172 -0.98 -4.91 -12.97
N LEU A 173 -0.17 -4.89 -11.90
CA LEU A 173 -0.51 -4.15 -10.68
C LEU A 173 -0.13 -2.67 -10.74
N ARG A 174 0.60 -2.23 -11.78
CA ARG A 174 1.06 -0.87 -11.97
C ARG A 174 0.56 -0.29 -13.29
N ALA A 175 0.03 0.93 -13.24
CA ALA A 175 -0.16 1.75 -14.42
C ALA A 175 1.01 2.72 -14.56
N ASP A 176 1.59 2.80 -15.74
CA ASP A 176 2.53 3.84 -16.12
C ASP A 176 1.82 5.02 -16.79
N VAL A 177 2.56 6.07 -17.10
CA VAL A 177 2.05 7.26 -17.79
C VAL A 177 1.32 6.88 -19.08
N GLY A 178 1.91 5.99 -19.89
CA GLY A 178 1.30 5.57 -21.17
C GLY A 178 -0.04 4.84 -21.00
N ALA A 179 -0.18 4.04 -19.92
CA ALA A 179 -1.46 3.42 -19.57
C ALA A 179 -2.51 4.47 -19.19
N VAL A 180 -2.11 5.52 -18.46
CA VAL A 180 -3.01 6.63 -18.10
C VAL A 180 -3.41 7.44 -19.32
N GLU A 181 -2.47 7.73 -20.24
CA GLU A 181 -2.75 8.44 -21.50
C GLU A 181 -3.77 7.66 -22.34
N ARG A 182 -3.60 6.35 -22.49
CA ARG A 182 -4.58 5.48 -23.18
C ARG A 182 -5.94 5.47 -22.46
N ALA A 183 -5.94 5.40 -21.14
CA ALA A 183 -7.20 5.41 -20.38
C ALA A 183 -7.98 6.72 -20.55
N ILE A 184 -7.29 7.86 -20.70
CA ILE A 184 -7.92 9.15 -21.00
C ILE A 184 -8.44 9.19 -22.45
N ALA A 185 -7.63 8.76 -23.42
CA ALA A 185 -7.99 8.85 -24.85
C ALA A 185 -9.10 7.85 -25.23
N ASP A 186 -8.97 6.60 -24.82
CA ASP A 186 -9.77 5.48 -25.31
C ASP A 186 -10.79 4.97 -24.28
N ARG A 187 -10.83 5.55 -23.06
CA ARG A 187 -11.68 5.12 -21.94
C ARG A 187 -11.53 3.64 -21.59
N THR A 188 -10.32 3.13 -21.66
CA THR A 188 -10.00 1.71 -21.43
C THR A 188 -10.00 1.32 -19.95
N ALA A 189 -10.01 2.29 -19.03
CA ALA A 189 -10.06 2.08 -17.60
C ALA A 189 -10.77 3.23 -16.88
N VAL A 190 -11.32 2.96 -15.72
CA VAL A 190 -11.77 3.99 -14.77
C VAL A 190 -10.54 4.59 -14.09
N LEU A 191 -10.38 5.91 -14.18
CA LEU A 191 -9.38 6.64 -13.42
C LEU A 191 -9.98 7.03 -12.07
N LEU A 192 -9.50 6.44 -10.97
CA LEU A 192 -10.03 6.67 -9.62
C LEU A 192 -9.10 7.59 -8.84
N ASP A 193 -9.56 8.82 -8.60
CA ASP A 193 -8.86 9.80 -7.78
C ASP A 193 -9.17 9.58 -6.30
N SER A 194 -8.14 9.27 -5.52
CA SER A 194 -8.24 8.95 -4.09
C SER A 194 -8.03 10.15 -3.17
N ARG A 195 -8.01 11.38 -3.72
CA ARG A 195 -7.75 12.61 -2.98
C ARG A 195 -9.05 13.29 -2.51
N ALA A 196 -8.90 14.20 -1.53
CA ALA A 196 -9.96 15.09 -1.12
C ALA A 196 -10.48 15.96 -2.27
N THR A 197 -11.74 16.38 -2.18
CA THR A 197 -12.44 17.15 -3.21
C THR A 197 -11.70 18.44 -3.61
N THR A 198 -11.03 19.10 -2.68
CA THR A 198 -10.25 20.32 -2.96
C THR A 198 -9.11 20.08 -3.96
N PHE A 199 -8.40 18.95 -3.86
CA PHE A 199 -7.38 18.54 -4.83
C PHE A 199 -7.99 18.09 -6.16
N PHE A 200 -9.08 17.31 -6.09
CA PHE A 200 -9.78 16.85 -7.27
C PHE A 200 -10.32 17.98 -8.14
N GLN A 201 -10.92 18.99 -7.52
CA GLN A 201 -11.45 20.17 -8.22
C GLN A 201 -10.38 21.21 -8.58
N GLY A 202 -9.18 21.07 -8.04
CA GLY A 202 -8.08 22.00 -8.31
C GLY A 202 -8.14 23.29 -7.52
N SER A 203 -8.97 23.40 -6.48
CA SER A 203 -8.94 24.53 -5.54
C SER A 203 -7.75 24.47 -4.56
N ALA A 204 -7.16 23.29 -4.40
CA ALA A 204 -5.88 23.06 -3.71
C ALA A 204 -4.91 22.32 -4.62
N LYS A 205 -3.60 22.50 -4.36
CA LYS A 205 -2.52 21.85 -5.07
C LYS A 205 -1.53 21.25 -4.08
N SER A 206 -1.14 19.98 -4.32
CA SER A 206 -0.03 19.37 -3.59
C SER A 206 1.30 20.03 -3.95
N PRO A 207 2.23 20.24 -3.00
CA PRO A 207 3.58 20.69 -3.30
C PRO A 207 4.31 19.86 -4.35
N GLN A 208 4.02 18.57 -4.43
CA GLN A 208 4.63 17.63 -5.37
C GLN A 208 4.06 17.72 -6.80
N ALA A 209 2.88 18.33 -7.00
CA ALA A 209 2.30 18.55 -8.32
C ALA A 209 2.64 19.94 -8.84
N LEU A 210 2.94 20.09 -10.13
CA LEU A 210 3.21 21.41 -10.73
C LEU A 210 1.94 22.19 -11.06
N ARG A 211 0.84 21.48 -11.33
CA ARG A 211 -0.47 22.08 -11.68
C ARG A 211 -1.58 21.51 -10.80
N PRO A 212 -2.58 22.34 -10.41
CA PRO A 212 -3.77 21.85 -9.68
C PRO A 212 -4.73 21.12 -10.60
N GLY A 213 -5.63 20.30 -10.02
CA GLY A 213 -6.68 19.60 -10.73
C GLY A 213 -6.48 18.08 -10.79
N ARG A 214 -7.14 17.40 -11.72
CA ARG A 214 -7.24 15.93 -11.85
C ARG A 214 -6.94 15.44 -13.27
N LEU A 215 -6.76 14.15 -13.41
CA LEU A 215 -6.75 13.48 -14.71
C LEU A 215 -8.13 13.66 -15.39
N PRO A 216 -8.19 14.00 -16.69
CA PRO A 216 -9.47 14.12 -17.40
C PRO A 216 -10.29 12.84 -17.34
N GLY A 217 -11.60 12.97 -17.12
CA GLY A 217 -12.52 11.83 -17.03
C GLY A 217 -12.45 11.04 -15.72
N ALA A 218 -11.61 11.44 -14.77
CA ALA A 218 -11.50 10.74 -13.49
C ALA A 218 -12.76 10.88 -12.64
N VAL A 219 -13.09 9.80 -11.94
CA VAL A 219 -14.08 9.78 -10.84
C VAL A 219 -13.35 9.92 -9.51
N GLN A 220 -14.04 10.46 -8.50
CA GLN A 220 -13.45 10.66 -7.17
C GLN A 220 -14.05 9.69 -6.15
N LEU A 221 -13.15 9.11 -5.36
CA LEU A 221 -13.50 8.51 -4.07
C LEU A 221 -12.35 8.76 -3.10
N ASP A 222 -12.53 9.72 -2.20
CA ASP A 222 -11.52 10.05 -1.18
C ASP A 222 -11.20 8.80 -0.33
N HIS A 223 -9.92 8.49 -0.20
CA HIS A 223 -9.44 7.31 0.54
C HIS A 223 -9.92 7.29 2.01
N VAL A 224 -10.15 8.44 2.61
CA VAL A 224 -10.65 8.52 4.00
C VAL A 224 -12.04 7.90 4.16
N ALA A 225 -12.84 7.84 3.10
CA ALA A 225 -14.17 7.26 3.13
C ALA A 225 -14.17 5.75 3.43
N ALA A 226 -13.09 5.05 3.10
CA ALA A 226 -12.93 3.62 3.36
C ALA A 226 -12.47 3.31 4.80
N PHE A 227 -12.18 4.33 5.60
CA PHE A 227 -11.57 4.19 6.91
C PHE A 227 -12.53 4.57 8.04
N ASP A 228 -12.54 3.80 9.12
CA ASP A 228 -13.22 4.13 10.36
C ASP A 228 -12.20 4.79 11.30
N SER A 229 -12.34 6.09 11.50
CA SER A 229 -11.44 6.87 12.36
C SER A 229 -11.58 6.55 13.85
N THR A 230 -12.67 5.91 14.28
CA THR A 230 -12.87 5.47 15.67
C THR A 230 -12.17 4.15 15.93
N ALA A 231 -12.34 3.19 15.01
CA ALA A 231 -11.66 1.91 15.07
C ALA A 231 -10.18 2.00 14.67
N MET A 232 -9.79 3.06 13.96
CA MET A 232 -8.48 3.25 13.32
C MET A 232 -8.15 2.12 12.35
N ALA A 233 -9.13 1.67 11.59
CA ALA A 233 -9.05 0.54 10.69
C ALA A 233 -9.93 0.76 9.44
N LEU A 234 -9.80 -0.11 8.45
CA LEU A 234 -10.76 -0.14 7.34
C LEU A 234 -12.16 -0.49 7.86
N LYS A 235 -13.15 0.08 7.21
CA LYS A 235 -14.55 -0.29 7.42
C LYS A 235 -14.80 -1.77 7.15
N PRO A 236 -15.89 -2.34 7.70
CA PRO A 236 -16.30 -3.71 7.40
C PRO A 236 -16.49 -3.93 5.89
N LYS A 237 -16.21 -5.16 5.42
CA LYS A 237 -16.25 -5.50 3.99
C LYS A 237 -17.55 -5.12 3.30
N HIS A 238 -18.70 -5.34 3.95
CA HIS A 238 -20.01 -5.01 3.37
C HIS A 238 -20.22 -3.49 3.16
N GLU A 239 -19.66 -2.65 4.04
CA GLU A 239 -19.69 -1.19 3.87
C GLU A 239 -18.74 -0.75 2.73
N LEU A 240 -17.59 -1.40 2.60
CA LEU A 240 -16.66 -1.18 1.50
C LEU A 240 -17.27 -1.60 0.16
N GLU A 241 -18.00 -2.71 0.10
CA GLU A 241 -18.75 -3.14 -1.09
C GLU A 241 -19.74 -2.07 -1.54
N GLN A 242 -20.49 -1.48 -0.60
CA GLN A 242 -21.44 -0.40 -0.88
C GLN A 242 -20.72 0.89 -1.32
N LEU A 243 -19.66 1.28 -0.60
CA LEU A 243 -18.89 2.47 -0.90
C LEU A 243 -18.30 2.45 -2.32
N PHE A 244 -17.77 1.31 -2.73
CA PHE A 244 -17.16 1.13 -4.04
C PHE A 244 -18.13 0.62 -5.13
N ALA A 245 -19.43 0.53 -4.86
CA ALA A 245 -20.42 0.05 -5.83
C ALA A 245 -20.47 0.91 -7.10
N ALA A 246 -20.28 2.22 -6.98
CA ALA A 246 -20.23 3.14 -8.13
C ALA A 246 -18.99 2.95 -9.02
N VAL A 247 -17.94 2.32 -8.51
CA VAL A 247 -16.74 1.93 -9.27
C VAL A 247 -16.97 0.51 -9.79
N SER A 248 -17.94 0.33 -10.69
CA SER A 248 -18.42 -1.00 -11.09
C SER A 248 -17.66 -1.63 -12.24
N SER A 249 -17.05 -0.82 -13.10
CA SER A 249 -16.30 -1.33 -14.26
C SER A 249 -14.81 -1.56 -13.95
N THR A 250 -14.25 -2.56 -14.59
CA THR A 250 -12.81 -2.85 -14.59
C THR A 250 -12.30 -2.78 -16.03
N PRO A 251 -11.03 -2.40 -16.26
CA PRO A 251 -9.97 -2.08 -15.31
C PRO A 251 -10.14 -0.74 -14.56
N VAL A 252 -9.46 -0.62 -13.40
CA VAL A 252 -9.39 0.61 -12.61
C VAL A 252 -7.92 1.00 -12.40
N ILE A 253 -7.61 2.27 -12.63
CA ILE A 253 -6.30 2.88 -12.32
C ILE A 253 -6.51 3.82 -11.14
N ASN A 254 -5.98 3.45 -9.98
CA ASN A 254 -6.01 4.29 -8.78
C ASN A 254 -4.87 5.30 -8.81
N TYR A 255 -5.13 6.57 -8.49
CA TYR A 255 -4.09 7.58 -8.38
C TYR A 255 -4.40 8.60 -7.27
N CYS A 256 -3.40 9.39 -6.87
CA CYS A 256 -3.56 10.52 -5.96
C CYS A 256 -2.53 11.62 -6.29
N ASN A 257 -1.75 12.09 -5.30
CA ASN A 257 -0.63 13.00 -5.57
C ASN A 257 0.69 12.26 -5.85
N THR A 258 0.97 11.16 -5.12
CA THR A 258 2.26 10.43 -5.12
C THR A 258 2.08 8.91 -4.94
N GLY A 259 0.91 8.35 -5.28
CA GLY A 259 0.60 6.94 -5.12
C GLY A 259 0.46 6.44 -3.67
N HIS A 260 0.50 7.33 -2.68
CA HIS A 260 0.38 7.00 -1.26
C HIS A 260 -1.09 6.75 -0.86
N GLN A 261 -1.95 7.76 -0.94
CA GLN A 261 -3.38 7.65 -0.61
C GLN A 261 -4.12 6.65 -1.52
N ALA A 262 -3.77 6.64 -2.80
CA ALA A 262 -4.33 5.73 -3.79
C ALA A 262 -4.06 4.25 -3.49
N ALA A 263 -3.00 3.93 -2.77
CA ALA A 263 -2.73 2.57 -2.33
C ALA A 263 -3.82 2.03 -1.39
N THR A 264 -4.50 2.88 -0.61
CA THR A 264 -5.65 2.47 0.21
C THR A 264 -6.81 1.98 -0.65
N ASN A 265 -7.23 2.78 -1.66
CA ASN A 265 -8.32 2.37 -2.55
C ASN A 265 -7.93 1.16 -3.42
N TRP A 266 -6.67 1.10 -3.87
CA TRP A 266 -6.14 -0.07 -4.56
C TRP A 266 -6.24 -1.32 -3.66
N PHE A 267 -5.79 -1.24 -2.41
CA PHE A 267 -5.82 -2.34 -1.45
C PHE A 267 -7.25 -2.81 -1.18
N VAL A 268 -8.19 -1.89 -1.00
CA VAL A 268 -9.60 -2.24 -0.81
C VAL A 268 -10.15 -2.96 -2.04
N LEU A 269 -9.99 -2.39 -3.23
CA LEU A 269 -10.56 -2.96 -4.46
C LEU A 269 -9.91 -4.30 -4.81
N SER A 270 -8.57 -4.38 -4.80
CA SER A 270 -7.80 -5.55 -5.22
C SER A 270 -7.82 -6.66 -4.18
N GLU A 271 -7.48 -6.34 -2.92
CA GLU A 271 -7.18 -7.35 -1.92
C GLU A 271 -8.40 -7.67 -1.02
N VAL A 272 -9.15 -6.65 -0.57
CA VAL A 272 -10.30 -6.87 0.32
C VAL A 272 -11.54 -7.31 -0.45
N LEU A 273 -11.82 -6.65 -1.58
CA LEU A 273 -12.97 -6.96 -2.43
C LEU A 273 -12.66 -7.97 -3.53
N GLY A 274 -11.38 -8.30 -3.76
CA GLY A 274 -10.94 -9.30 -4.72
C GLY A 274 -11.27 -8.98 -6.18
N ARG A 275 -11.38 -7.70 -6.54
CA ARG A 275 -11.71 -7.30 -7.91
C ARG A 275 -10.49 -7.44 -8.84
N PRO A 276 -10.64 -8.02 -10.03
CA PRO A 276 -9.56 -8.12 -11.00
C PRO A 276 -9.29 -6.77 -11.69
N GLY A 277 -8.13 -6.64 -12.32
CA GLY A 277 -7.79 -5.50 -13.19
C GLY A 277 -7.60 -4.17 -12.43
N ILE A 278 -7.21 -4.23 -11.16
CA ILE A 278 -6.97 -3.05 -10.33
C ILE A 278 -5.47 -2.73 -10.31
N SER A 279 -5.11 -1.55 -10.78
CA SER A 279 -3.72 -1.09 -10.81
C SER A 279 -3.53 0.24 -10.06
N LEU A 280 -2.29 0.53 -9.70
CA LEU A 280 -1.88 1.77 -9.06
C LEU A 280 -0.97 2.57 -10.01
N TYR A 281 -1.33 3.81 -10.30
CA TYR A 281 -0.45 4.79 -10.90
C TYR A 281 0.35 5.48 -9.79
N ASP A 282 1.52 4.92 -9.50
CA ASP A 282 2.35 5.34 -8.37
C ASP A 282 2.94 6.75 -8.51
N GLY A 283 3.27 7.19 -9.73
CA GLY A 283 3.72 8.56 -10.00
C GLY A 283 2.62 9.61 -9.84
N SER A 284 1.36 9.23 -10.12
CA SER A 284 0.19 10.08 -9.85
C SER A 284 0.33 11.52 -10.40
N MET A 285 -0.26 12.52 -9.71
CA MET A 285 -0.18 13.91 -10.17
C MET A 285 1.24 14.48 -10.07
N SER A 286 2.11 13.94 -9.21
CA SER A 286 3.51 14.40 -9.13
C SER A 286 4.30 14.09 -10.41
N GLU A 287 3.99 12.98 -11.08
CA GLU A 287 4.58 12.61 -12.38
C GLU A 287 3.81 13.21 -13.55
N TRP A 288 2.46 13.11 -13.50
CA TRP A 288 1.60 13.57 -14.59
C TRP A 288 1.83 15.04 -14.94
N THR A 289 1.94 15.89 -13.94
CA THR A 289 2.03 17.35 -14.13
C THR A 289 3.42 17.84 -14.52
N GLN A 290 4.44 16.97 -14.61
CA GLN A 290 5.77 17.35 -15.07
C GLN A 290 5.76 17.80 -16.55
N GLU A 291 4.93 17.16 -17.36
CA GLU A 291 4.80 17.54 -18.77
C GLU A 291 3.71 18.60 -18.95
N PRO A 292 4.05 19.81 -19.44
CA PRO A 292 3.10 20.91 -19.61
C PRO A 292 1.91 20.56 -20.51
N ASP A 293 2.15 19.74 -21.53
CA ASP A 293 1.14 19.39 -22.54
C ASP A 293 0.14 18.32 -22.09
N ARG A 294 0.40 17.62 -20.97
CA ARG A 294 -0.57 16.65 -20.45
C ARG A 294 -1.77 17.39 -19.87
N PRO A 295 -3.00 17.02 -20.30
CA PRO A 295 -4.21 17.73 -19.87
C PRO A 295 -4.50 17.52 -18.38
N VAL A 296 -5.03 18.57 -17.73
CA VAL A 296 -5.52 18.55 -16.36
C VAL A 296 -6.90 19.19 -16.34
N ALA A 297 -7.90 18.51 -15.76
CA ALA A 297 -9.24 19.05 -15.56
C ALA A 297 -9.35 19.74 -14.18
N VAL A 298 -10.07 20.85 -14.13
CA VAL A 298 -10.35 21.63 -12.90
C VAL A 298 -11.86 21.87 -12.78
N GLY A 299 -12.31 22.27 -11.59
CA GLY A 299 -13.70 22.53 -11.29
C GLY A 299 -14.50 21.25 -10.92
N PRO A 300 -15.82 21.34 -10.76
CA PRO A 300 -16.68 20.20 -10.47
C PRO A 300 -16.56 19.11 -11.53
N SER A 301 -16.84 17.86 -11.17
CA SER A 301 -16.93 16.78 -12.15
C SER A 301 -18.11 17.06 -13.09
N GLU A 302 -17.90 16.91 -14.39
CA GLU A 302 -19.01 16.88 -15.32
C GLU A 302 -19.92 15.69 -14.99
N PRO A 303 -21.25 15.86 -15.01
CA PRO A 303 -22.15 14.72 -14.86
C PRO A 303 -21.86 13.71 -15.96
N ALA A 304 -21.84 12.42 -15.60
CA ALA A 304 -21.67 11.37 -16.60
C ALA A 304 -22.66 11.60 -17.75
N PRO A 305 -22.25 11.46 -19.04
CA PRO A 305 -23.19 11.58 -20.15
C PRO A 305 -24.34 10.59 -19.89
N ARG A 306 -25.57 11.10 -19.92
CA ARG A 306 -26.77 10.26 -19.81
C ARG A 306 -26.77 9.32 -21.02
N SER A 307 -26.65 8.03 -20.75
CA SER A 307 -26.79 6.95 -21.72
C SER A 307 -28.20 6.88 -22.28
#